data_424947b7d3ec860181fde2739cc531ab
#
_entry.id   424947b7d3ec860181fde2739cc531ab
#
_cell.length_a   1.000
_cell.length_b   1.000
_cell.length_c   1.000
_cell.angle_alpha   90.00
_cell.angle_beta   90.00
_cell.angle_gamma   90.00
#
_symmetry.space_group_name_H-M   'P 1'
#
loop_
_entity.id
_entity.type
_entity.pdbx_description
1 polymer ?
#
loop_
_entity_poly.entity_id
_entity_poly.type
_entity_poly.pdbx_seq_one_letter_code
_entity_poly.pdbx_strand_id
1 'polypeptide(L)'
;IRFENLSSPTRVGKATTTGTAKIEETKSAEITDMNVSLSIPGDKIVYTVDLVNKGTINAKIDNIEKAVLTSEQQRYLTFKVTDKDGYEIKQGDILEKGQTKKITITIEFIKDLTKEDLPASTSTISLSYKLNFVQTDEKVTSVSQGNNFKTYSVGDEFCLENECFYVIKDNGITVDALAKQNVNAELNRQDKNAKSLIYSEAVYWTDSNGKLLIKYGTSYPTNVYDNNSLLYAPVQNYRTYLKNELGKTSVDARLITYEELTSLGCNMNENSCKSAPSWVYSTNYWTASAFNGYNIRYVHLGGTLGYYNTFLGLGLRPVITISKSEL
;
A
#
# COMPACT_ATOMS: atom_id res chain seq x y z
N ILE A 1 -18.53 25.81 -9.30
CA ILE A 1 -18.05 24.59 -8.67
C ILE A 1 -17.99 24.80 -7.17
N ARG A 2 -18.35 23.81 -6.38
CA ARG A 2 -18.29 23.87 -4.92
C ARG A 2 -18.20 22.49 -4.29
N PHE A 3 -17.75 22.44 -3.06
CA PHE A 3 -17.90 21.27 -2.21
C PHE A 3 -19.30 21.26 -1.57
N GLU A 4 -19.86 20.06 -1.39
CA GLU A 4 -21.10 19.79 -0.68
C GLU A 4 -20.96 18.50 0.14
N ASN A 5 -21.82 18.31 1.13
CA ASN A 5 -21.93 17.04 1.88
C ASN A 5 -20.62 16.57 2.53
N LEU A 6 -19.89 17.50 3.17
CA LEU A 6 -18.71 17.11 3.95
C LEU A 6 -19.13 16.18 5.09
N SER A 7 -18.54 15.00 5.11
CA SER A 7 -18.81 14.01 6.16
C SER A 7 -18.22 14.41 7.50
N SER A 8 -18.80 13.86 8.56
CA SER A 8 -18.05 13.74 9.84
C SER A 8 -16.80 12.88 9.59
N PRO A 9 -15.69 13.13 10.32
CA PRO A 9 -14.46 12.36 10.14
C PRO A 9 -14.63 10.91 10.59
N THR A 10 -14.25 9.98 9.74
CA THR A 10 -14.01 8.60 10.14
C THR A 10 -12.62 8.52 10.78
N ARG A 11 -12.53 7.92 11.96
CA ARG A 11 -11.31 7.81 12.77
C ARG A 11 -10.87 6.36 12.88
N VAL A 12 -9.59 6.13 12.74
CA VAL A 12 -8.95 4.83 12.94
C VAL A 12 -7.86 4.98 13.99
N GLY A 13 -7.76 4.01 14.89
CA GLY A 13 -6.79 4.03 15.98
C GLY A 13 -7.15 5.03 17.09
N LYS A 14 -6.17 5.83 17.51
CA LYS A 14 -6.31 6.87 18.54
C LYS A 14 -6.45 8.28 17.96
N ALA A 15 -6.67 8.38 16.66
CA ALA A 15 -6.82 9.65 15.96
C ALA A 15 -7.97 10.49 16.55
N THR A 16 -7.74 11.78 16.74
CA THR A 16 -8.74 12.74 17.21
C THR A 16 -8.78 13.97 16.33
N THR A 17 -9.90 14.70 16.39
CA THR A 17 -10.05 16.00 15.72
C THR A 17 -10.41 17.05 16.76
N THR A 18 -9.91 18.26 16.58
CA THR A 18 -10.29 19.43 17.38
C THR A 18 -11.07 20.39 16.50
N GLY A 19 -12.27 20.77 16.93
CA GLY A 19 -13.17 21.57 16.09
C GLY A 19 -13.86 20.75 15.00
N THR A 20 -14.48 21.45 14.08
CA THR A 20 -15.24 20.86 12.97
C THR A 20 -14.69 21.43 11.65
N ALA A 21 -14.25 20.54 10.75
CA ALA A 21 -13.88 20.92 9.40
C ALA A 21 -15.08 21.57 8.69
N LYS A 22 -14.85 22.61 7.92
CA LYS A 22 -15.89 23.41 7.27
C LYS A 22 -15.64 23.51 5.77
N ILE A 23 -16.76 23.59 5.02
CA ILE A 23 -16.74 24.05 3.65
C ILE A 23 -16.90 25.57 3.69
N GLU A 24 -15.96 26.28 3.07
CA GLU A 24 -16.07 27.71 2.92
C GLU A 24 -17.11 28.08 1.84
N GLU A 25 -18.07 28.92 2.21
CA GLU A 25 -19.19 29.26 1.31
C GLU A 25 -18.79 30.22 0.17
N THR A 26 -17.61 30.81 0.24
CA THR A 26 -17.17 31.84 -0.68
C THR A 26 -16.45 31.29 -1.90
N LYS A 27 -17.10 31.31 -3.05
CA LYS A 27 -16.55 31.28 -4.44
C LYS A 27 -15.60 30.16 -4.89
N SER A 28 -15.02 29.39 -4.00
CA SER A 28 -14.09 28.29 -4.34
C SER A 28 -14.44 27.00 -3.57
N ALA A 29 -14.13 25.86 -4.16
CA ALA A 29 -14.25 24.58 -3.45
C ALA A 29 -13.12 24.50 -2.41
N GLU A 30 -13.41 24.92 -1.18
CA GLU A 30 -12.44 25.00 -0.09
C GLU A 30 -12.97 24.34 1.18
N ILE A 31 -12.09 23.56 1.83
CA ILE A 31 -12.31 22.95 3.14
C ILE A 31 -11.23 23.47 4.07
N THR A 32 -11.64 24.01 5.20
CA THR A 32 -10.76 24.54 6.26
C THR A 32 -10.97 23.81 7.57
N ASP A 33 -10.18 24.17 8.56
CA ASP A 33 -10.30 23.69 9.94
C ASP A 33 -10.22 22.16 10.10
N MET A 34 -9.51 21.47 9.22
CA MET A 34 -9.20 20.05 9.40
C MET A 34 -8.09 19.91 10.45
N ASN A 35 -8.44 20.15 11.71
CA ASN A 35 -7.51 20.05 12.82
C ASN A 35 -7.46 18.59 13.32
N VAL A 36 -6.34 17.93 13.10
CA VAL A 36 -6.16 16.50 13.42
C VAL A 36 -5.02 16.28 14.39
N SER A 37 -5.17 15.31 15.26
CA SER A 37 -4.12 14.79 16.13
C SER A 37 -4.00 13.28 15.92
N LEU A 38 -2.84 12.83 15.52
CA LEU A 38 -2.49 11.44 15.28
C LEU A 38 -1.38 11.08 16.29
N SER A 39 -1.58 10.04 17.07
CA SER A 39 -0.75 9.75 18.24
C SER A 39 0.19 8.56 18.05
N ILE A 40 -0.18 7.62 17.21
CA ILE A 40 0.58 6.39 16.99
C ILE A 40 0.58 6.02 15.49
N PRO A 41 1.60 5.31 15.01
CA PRO A 41 1.62 4.77 13.66
C PRO A 41 0.36 3.96 13.34
N GLY A 42 -0.23 4.22 12.18
CA GLY A 42 -1.50 3.64 11.74
C GLY A 42 -2.75 4.43 12.12
N ASP A 43 -2.62 5.48 12.94
CA ASP A 43 -3.73 6.43 13.17
C ASP A 43 -4.12 7.10 11.85
N LYS A 44 -5.43 7.23 11.61
CA LYS A 44 -5.96 7.77 10.37
C LYS A 44 -7.24 8.55 10.59
N ILE A 45 -7.40 9.63 9.84
CA ILE A 45 -8.65 10.39 9.73
C ILE A 45 -9.02 10.47 8.25
N VAL A 46 -10.28 10.21 7.97
CA VAL A 46 -10.83 10.25 6.61
C VAL A 46 -12.07 11.12 6.59
N TYR A 47 -12.08 12.09 5.68
CA TYR A 47 -13.27 12.87 5.31
C TYR A 47 -13.71 12.48 3.91
N THR A 48 -14.99 12.53 3.64
CA THR A 48 -15.54 12.49 2.28
C THR A 48 -16.33 13.75 2.00
N VAL A 49 -16.29 14.24 0.77
CA VAL A 49 -16.99 15.41 0.32
C VAL A 49 -17.39 15.25 -1.14
N ASP A 50 -18.48 15.87 -1.54
CA ASP A 50 -18.91 15.88 -2.93
C ASP A 50 -18.41 17.18 -3.59
N LEU A 51 -17.67 17.04 -4.69
CA LEU A 51 -17.29 18.13 -5.57
C LEU A 51 -18.33 18.23 -6.68
N VAL A 52 -19.04 19.35 -6.75
CA VAL A 52 -20.23 19.50 -7.60
C VAL A 52 -20.06 20.65 -8.59
N ASN A 53 -20.27 20.37 -9.87
CA ASN A 53 -20.40 21.40 -10.91
C ASN A 53 -21.88 21.65 -11.19
N LYS A 54 -22.46 22.68 -10.57
CA LYS A 54 -23.82 23.11 -10.85
C LYS A 54 -23.92 24.12 -12.03
N GLY A 55 -22.79 24.36 -12.68
CA GLY A 55 -22.75 25.23 -13.85
C GLY A 55 -23.27 24.55 -15.11
N THR A 56 -23.40 25.34 -16.17
CA THR A 56 -23.83 24.90 -17.50
C THR A 56 -22.65 24.55 -18.43
N ILE A 57 -21.41 24.72 -17.95
CA ILE A 57 -20.18 24.56 -18.70
C ILE A 57 -19.24 23.63 -17.89
N ASN A 58 -18.40 22.87 -18.57
CA ASN A 58 -17.37 22.09 -17.96
C ASN A 58 -16.34 22.99 -17.26
N ALA A 59 -15.70 22.46 -16.22
CA ALA A 59 -14.66 23.16 -15.50
C ALA A 59 -13.42 22.30 -15.33
N LYS A 60 -12.26 22.91 -15.49
CA LYS A 60 -10.96 22.28 -15.31
C LYS A 60 -10.30 22.83 -14.05
N ILE A 61 -9.69 21.95 -13.25
CA ILE A 61 -8.90 22.36 -12.10
C ILE A 61 -7.67 23.12 -12.61
N ASP A 62 -7.62 24.42 -12.27
CA ASP A 62 -6.53 25.30 -12.63
C ASP A 62 -5.40 25.27 -11.61
N ASN A 63 -5.76 25.23 -10.33
CA ASN A 63 -4.80 25.20 -9.26
C ASN A 63 -5.33 24.43 -8.05
N ILE A 64 -4.43 23.80 -7.31
CA ILE A 64 -4.71 23.10 -6.06
C ILE A 64 -3.90 23.74 -4.95
N GLU A 65 -4.59 24.33 -3.99
CA GLU A 65 -3.98 24.83 -2.77
C GLU A 65 -4.19 23.80 -1.66
N LYS A 66 -3.11 23.18 -1.23
CA LYS A 66 -3.09 22.14 -0.22
C LYS A 66 -2.13 22.54 0.88
N ALA A 67 -2.55 22.40 2.14
CA ALA A 67 -1.64 22.60 3.26
C ALA A 67 -0.39 21.73 3.10
N VAL A 68 0.76 22.38 3.21
CA VAL A 68 2.06 21.74 3.01
C VAL A 68 2.54 21.19 4.35
N LEU A 69 2.72 19.88 4.42
CA LEU A 69 3.43 19.27 5.55
C LEU A 69 4.90 19.70 5.51
N THR A 70 5.46 20.03 6.67
CA THR A 70 6.89 20.29 6.77
C THR A 70 7.71 19.05 6.38
N SER A 71 8.97 19.21 6.04
CA SER A 71 9.87 18.09 5.72
C SER A 71 9.92 17.07 6.87
N GLU A 72 9.86 17.54 8.12
CA GLU A 72 9.77 16.68 9.29
C GLU A 72 8.45 15.91 9.33
N GLN A 73 7.33 16.60 9.14
CA GLN A 73 6.01 15.97 9.13
C GLN A 73 5.83 14.94 8.01
N GLN A 74 6.43 15.17 6.84
CA GLN A 74 6.39 14.24 5.70
C GLN A 74 7.08 12.90 5.99
N ARG A 75 7.96 12.84 6.99
CA ARG A 75 8.60 11.59 7.40
C ARG A 75 7.62 10.63 8.07
N TYR A 76 6.60 11.13 8.74
CA TYR A 76 5.67 10.31 9.51
C TYR A 76 4.19 10.51 9.16
N LEU A 77 3.86 11.48 8.31
CA LEU A 77 2.48 11.75 7.91
C LEU A 77 2.29 11.72 6.40
N THR A 78 1.11 11.29 6.00
CA THR A 78 0.61 11.50 4.64
C THR A 78 -0.68 12.30 4.65
N PHE A 79 -0.83 13.18 3.67
CA PHE A 79 -2.05 13.92 3.38
C PHE A 79 -2.43 13.69 1.91
N LYS A 80 -3.43 12.84 1.67
CA LYS A 80 -3.86 12.44 0.33
C LYS A 80 -5.28 12.91 0.06
N VAL A 81 -5.53 13.32 -1.18
CA VAL A 81 -6.87 13.69 -1.68
C VAL A 81 -7.12 12.92 -2.96
N THR A 82 -8.10 12.03 -2.92
CA THR A 82 -8.41 11.12 -4.02
C THR A 82 -9.88 11.17 -4.39
N ASP A 83 -10.22 10.67 -5.56
CA ASP A 83 -11.61 10.38 -5.89
C ASP A 83 -12.09 9.05 -5.26
N LYS A 84 -13.32 8.65 -5.58
CA LYS A 84 -13.94 7.41 -5.06
C LYS A 84 -13.18 6.13 -5.46
N ASP A 85 -12.41 6.20 -6.56
CA ASP A 85 -11.66 5.09 -7.12
C ASP A 85 -10.18 5.10 -6.66
N GLY A 86 -9.83 6.07 -5.80
CA GLY A 86 -8.49 6.21 -5.22
C GLY A 86 -7.51 7.02 -6.07
N TYR A 87 -7.95 7.62 -7.18
CA TYR A 87 -7.10 8.48 -8.01
C TYR A 87 -6.87 9.82 -7.34
N GLU A 88 -5.63 10.27 -7.31
CA GLU A 88 -5.30 11.58 -6.79
C GLU A 88 -5.92 12.69 -7.67
N ILE A 89 -6.51 13.68 -7.03
CA ILE A 89 -7.05 14.86 -7.69
C ILE A 89 -5.87 15.73 -8.16
N LYS A 90 -5.84 16.06 -9.44
CA LYS A 90 -4.73 16.79 -10.09
C LYS A 90 -5.18 18.04 -10.79
N GLN A 91 -4.24 19.00 -10.93
CA GLN A 91 -4.40 20.13 -11.85
C GLN A 91 -4.64 19.58 -13.27
N GLY A 92 -5.59 20.17 -13.98
CA GLY A 92 -6.02 19.73 -15.31
C GLY A 92 -7.21 18.76 -15.29
N ASP A 93 -7.59 18.17 -14.16
CA ASP A 93 -8.79 17.33 -14.06
C ASP A 93 -10.04 18.15 -14.43
N ILE A 94 -10.92 17.54 -15.22
CA ILE A 94 -12.15 18.15 -15.69
C ILE A 94 -13.34 17.62 -14.88
N LEU A 95 -14.22 18.52 -14.47
CA LEU A 95 -15.52 18.21 -13.91
C LEU A 95 -16.59 18.68 -14.88
N GLU A 96 -17.33 17.75 -15.45
CA GLU A 96 -18.35 18.06 -16.44
C GLU A 96 -19.52 18.86 -15.83
N LYS A 97 -20.22 19.60 -16.66
CA LYS A 97 -21.46 20.31 -16.26
C LYS A 97 -22.45 19.31 -15.63
N GLY A 98 -22.99 19.69 -14.48
CA GLY A 98 -23.93 18.84 -13.74
C GLY A 98 -23.30 17.64 -13.03
N GLN A 99 -22.00 17.40 -13.16
CA GLN A 99 -21.32 16.26 -12.54
C GLN A 99 -21.12 16.49 -11.04
N THR A 100 -21.24 15.38 -10.29
CA THR A 100 -20.80 15.26 -8.90
C THR A 100 -19.69 14.22 -8.80
N LYS A 101 -18.57 14.58 -8.22
CA LYS A 101 -17.44 13.69 -7.98
C LYS A 101 -17.19 13.57 -6.48
N LYS A 102 -17.24 12.35 -5.96
CA LYS A 102 -16.92 12.11 -4.54
C LYS A 102 -15.42 12.18 -4.33
N ILE A 103 -15.00 12.98 -3.36
CA ILE A 103 -13.61 13.18 -2.97
C ILE A 103 -13.39 12.57 -1.59
N THR A 104 -12.28 11.89 -1.43
CA THR A 104 -11.82 11.34 -0.16
C THR A 104 -10.54 12.04 0.27
N ILE A 105 -10.53 12.59 1.47
CA ILE A 105 -9.38 13.24 2.08
C ILE A 105 -8.88 12.35 3.20
N THR A 106 -7.65 11.90 3.12
CA THR A 106 -7.03 11.00 4.08
C THR A 106 -5.80 11.65 4.70
N ILE A 107 -5.79 11.69 6.03
CA ILE A 107 -4.64 12.08 6.84
C ILE A 107 -4.24 10.85 7.65
N GLU A 108 -3.01 10.39 7.49
CA GLU A 108 -2.57 9.13 8.08
C GLU A 108 -1.17 9.29 8.69
N PHE A 109 -1.01 8.75 9.90
CA PHE A 109 0.29 8.50 10.50
C PHE A 109 0.84 7.21 9.86
N ILE A 110 1.95 7.31 9.15
CA ILE A 110 2.55 6.19 8.43
C ILE A 110 2.76 5.01 9.39
N LYS A 111 2.31 3.82 9.00
CA LYS A 111 2.26 2.66 9.88
C LYS A 111 3.64 2.07 10.15
N ASP A 112 4.45 1.97 9.09
CA ASP A 112 5.73 1.25 9.13
C ASP A 112 6.90 2.25 9.21
N LEU A 113 7.05 2.85 10.39
CA LEU A 113 8.11 3.82 10.68
C LEU A 113 9.21 3.20 11.54
N THR A 114 10.44 3.65 11.30
CA THR A 114 11.56 3.40 12.23
C THR A 114 11.43 4.31 13.44
N LYS A 115 12.11 3.96 14.53
CA LYS A 115 12.12 4.78 15.75
C LYS A 115 12.67 6.20 15.50
N GLU A 116 13.53 6.34 14.51
CA GLU A 116 14.17 7.61 14.12
C GLU A 116 13.22 8.53 13.34
N ASP A 117 12.17 7.97 12.74
CA ASP A 117 11.18 8.73 11.99
C ASP A 117 10.00 9.22 12.85
N LEU A 118 9.94 8.74 14.10
CA LEU A 118 8.88 9.16 15.02
C LEU A 118 9.11 10.60 15.48
N PRO A 119 8.04 11.43 15.55
CA PRO A 119 8.16 12.79 16.07
C PRO A 119 8.50 12.77 17.57
N ALA A 120 9.27 13.76 18.00
CA ALA A 120 9.63 13.91 19.40
C ALA A 120 8.44 14.19 20.33
N SER A 121 7.36 14.72 19.77
CA SER A 121 6.12 15.03 20.50
C SER A 121 4.91 14.95 19.56
N THR A 122 3.73 14.65 20.12
CA THR A 122 2.46 14.74 19.39
C THR A 122 2.12 16.20 19.12
N SER A 123 1.75 16.52 17.89
CA SER A 123 1.29 17.85 17.50
C SER A 123 -0.10 17.78 16.85
N THR A 124 -0.90 18.79 17.10
CA THR A 124 -2.12 19.03 16.31
C THR A 124 -1.72 19.69 15.00
N ILE A 125 -2.24 19.19 13.90
CA ILE A 125 -1.96 19.68 12.57
C ILE A 125 -3.24 20.30 12.02
N SER A 126 -3.16 21.54 11.56
CA SER A 126 -4.26 22.22 10.89
C SER A 126 -4.06 22.13 9.39
N LEU A 127 -5.02 21.59 8.69
CA LEU A 127 -4.97 21.33 7.25
C LEU A 127 -6.12 22.04 6.55
N SER A 128 -5.84 22.46 5.31
CA SER A 128 -6.81 23.00 4.38
C SER A 128 -6.62 22.41 2.99
N TYR A 129 -7.66 22.41 2.20
CA TYR A 129 -7.64 21.98 0.81
C TYR A 129 -8.59 22.82 -0.03
N LYS A 130 -8.08 23.38 -1.12
CA LYS A 130 -8.84 24.24 -2.00
C LYS A 130 -8.57 23.92 -3.46
N LEU A 131 -9.62 23.93 -4.26
CA LEU A 131 -9.57 23.77 -5.71
C LEU A 131 -10.03 25.05 -6.39
N ASN A 132 -9.20 25.58 -7.25
CA ASN A 132 -9.54 26.69 -8.15
C ASN A 132 -9.86 26.13 -9.54
N PHE A 133 -10.84 26.69 -10.20
CA PHE A 133 -11.35 26.21 -11.48
C PHE A 133 -11.36 27.30 -12.53
N VAL A 134 -11.11 26.92 -13.77
CA VAL A 134 -11.39 27.68 -14.98
C VAL A 134 -12.45 26.98 -15.80
N GLN A 135 -13.24 27.75 -16.54
CA GLN A 135 -14.17 27.20 -17.52
C GLN A 135 -13.39 26.58 -18.68
N THR A 136 -13.93 25.50 -19.24
CA THR A 136 -13.30 24.84 -20.37
C THR A 136 -14.35 24.26 -21.33
N ASP A 137 -14.08 24.36 -22.62
CA ASP A 137 -14.84 23.66 -23.66
C ASP A 137 -14.28 22.23 -23.92
N GLU A 138 -13.18 21.88 -23.25
CA GLU A 138 -12.63 20.55 -23.33
C GLU A 138 -13.69 19.55 -22.84
N LYS A 139 -13.99 18.58 -23.67
CA LYS A 139 -14.82 17.45 -23.25
C LYS A 139 -13.93 16.49 -22.49
N VAL A 140 -14.47 15.93 -21.41
CA VAL A 140 -13.93 14.70 -20.90
C VAL A 140 -14.09 13.70 -22.05
N THR A 141 -13.08 13.57 -22.88
CA THR A 141 -12.95 12.35 -23.65
C THR A 141 -12.89 11.25 -22.60
N SER A 142 -13.65 10.18 -22.78
CA SER A 142 -13.69 9.01 -21.89
C SER A 142 -12.30 8.42 -21.58
N VAL A 143 -11.25 9.07 -22.03
CA VAL A 143 -9.82 8.82 -21.89
C VAL A 143 -9.17 9.67 -20.79
N SER A 144 -9.84 10.70 -20.23
CA SER A 144 -9.16 11.74 -19.41
C SER A 144 -9.43 11.69 -17.92
N GLN A 145 -10.14 10.72 -17.40
CA GLN A 145 -10.38 10.62 -15.95
C GLN A 145 -10.15 9.24 -15.34
N GLY A 146 -9.60 8.35 -16.09
CA GLY A 146 -8.75 7.33 -15.54
C GLY A 146 -7.36 7.65 -16.08
N ASN A 147 -6.34 7.74 -15.29
CA ASN A 147 -5.08 7.30 -15.79
C ASN A 147 -5.44 5.96 -16.45
N ASN A 148 -5.35 5.86 -17.80
CA ASN A 148 -5.44 4.59 -18.50
C ASN A 148 -4.21 3.79 -18.10
N PHE A 149 -4.16 3.42 -16.83
CA PHE A 149 -3.18 2.46 -16.41
C PHE A 149 -3.45 1.19 -17.20
N LYS A 150 -2.41 0.65 -17.77
CA LYS A 150 -2.46 -0.68 -18.35
C LYS A 150 -3.23 -1.60 -17.39
N THR A 151 -4.21 -2.31 -17.91
CA THR A 151 -4.84 -3.39 -17.15
C THR A 151 -3.87 -4.56 -17.15
N TYR A 152 -3.61 -5.09 -15.99
CA TYR A 152 -2.75 -6.25 -15.82
C TYR A 152 -3.57 -7.49 -15.51
N SER A 153 -3.21 -8.58 -16.14
CA SER A 153 -3.72 -9.90 -15.82
C SER A 153 -2.77 -10.62 -14.87
N VAL A 154 -3.30 -11.58 -14.12
CA VAL A 154 -2.45 -12.46 -13.29
C VAL A 154 -1.44 -13.18 -14.20
N GLY A 155 -0.17 -13.08 -13.84
CA GLY A 155 0.95 -13.63 -14.61
C GLY A 155 1.59 -12.67 -15.60
N ASP A 156 1.02 -11.48 -15.83
CA ASP A 156 1.73 -10.44 -16.58
C ASP A 156 3.03 -10.07 -15.89
N GLU A 157 4.05 -9.80 -16.69
CA GLU A 157 5.37 -9.41 -16.20
C GLU A 157 5.59 -7.90 -16.36
N PHE A 158 6.28 -7.31 -15.38
CA PHE A 158 6.91 -6.00 -15.51
C PHE A 158 8.23 -5.97 -14.73
N CYS A 159 9.10 -5.02 -15.07
CA CYS A 159 10.37 -4.83 -14.39
C CYS A 159 10.54 -3.37 -13.97
N LEU A 160 11.12 -3.17 -12.80
CA LEU A 160 11.66 -1.92 -12.29
C LEU A 160 13.18 -2.03 -12.42
N GLU A 161 13.73 -1.56 -13.53
CA GLU A 161 15.11 -1.83 -13.94
C GLU A 161 15.40 -3.35 -13.99
N ASN A 162 16.24 -3.85 -13.08
CA ASN A 162 16.60 -5.28 -13.00
C ASN A 162 15.71 -6.09 -12.05
N GLU A 163 14.77 -5.44 -11.38
CA GLU A 163 13.83 -6.06 -10.44
C GLU A 163 12.55 -6.43 -11.19
N CYS A 164 12.33 -7.69 -11.47
CA CYS A 164 11.20 -8.16 -12.28
C CYS A 164 10.15 -8.89 -11.41
N PHE A 165 8.88 -8.79 -11.83
CA PHE A 165 7.75 -9.25 -11.06
C PHE A 165 6.70 -9.90 -11.94
N TYR A 166 5.93 -10.84 -11.36
CA TYR A 166 4.69 -11.38 -11.91
C TYR A 166 3.51 -10.76 -11.18
N VAL A 167 2.58 -10.19 -11.91
CA VAL A 167 1.34 -9.65 -11.32
C VAL A 167 0.54 -10.79 -10.72
N ILE A 168 0.14 -10.65 -9.47
CA ILE A 168 -0.76 -11.57 -8.76
C ILE A 168 -2.16 -10.99 -8.59
N LYS A 169 -2.27 -9.66 -8.65
CA LYS A 169 -3.56 -8.96 -8.57
C LYS A 169 -3.47 -7.55 -9.14
N ASP A 170 -4.44 -7.18 -9.96
CA ASP A 170 -4.68 -5.80 -10.38
C ASP A 170 -5.74 -5.18 -9.46
N ASN A 171 -5.37 -4.12 -8.75
CA ASN A 171 -6.25 -3.39 -7.84
C ASN A 171 -6.79 -2.09 -8.47
N GLY A 172 -6.72 -1.96 -9.78
CA GLY A 172 -7.14 -0.77 -10.52
C GLY A 172 -6.03 0.27 -10.62
N ILE A 173 -5.67 0.94 -9.53
CA ILE A 173 -4.61 1.96 -9.48
C ILE A 173 -3.25 1.43 -9.03
N THR A 174 -3.24 0.28 -8.36
CA THR A 174 -2.04 -0.42 -7.93
C THR A 174 -2.04 -1.84 -8.48
N VAL A 175 -0.89 -2.47 -8.47
CA VAL A 175 -0.77 -3.92 -8.66
C VAL A 175 -0.06 -4.52 -7.48
N ASP A 176 -0.50 -5.75 -7.11
CA ASP A 176 0.29 -6.63 -6.26
C ASP A 176 1.05 -7.58 -7.17
N ALA A 177 2.35 -7.69 -6.98
CA ALA A 177 3.19 -8.49 -7.85
C ALA A 177 4.28 -9.23 -7.07
N LEU A 178 4.42 -10.53 -7.37
CA LEU A 178 5.41 -11.42 -6.78
C LEU A 178 6.76 -11.24 -7.47
N ALA A 179 7.82 -11.03 -6.72
CA ALA A 179 9.17 -10.95 -7.25
C ALA A 179 9.52 -12.20 -8.08
N LYS A 180 10.19 -12.01 -9.20
CA LYS A 180 10.54 -13.12 -10.11
C LYS A 180 11.61 -14.04 -9.51
N GLN A 181 12.52 -13.46 -8.74
CA GLN A 181 13.59 -14.17 -8.06
C GLN A 181 13.53 -13.94 -6.54
N ASN A 182 14.25 -14.75 -5.77
CA ASN A 182 14.48 -14.47 -4.37
C ASN A 182 15.36 -13.23 -4.21
N VAL A 183 15.18 -12.52 -3.11
CA VAL A 183 16.02 -11.39 -2.74
C VAL A 183 17.31 -11.91 -2.08
N ASN A 184 18.43 -11.40 -2.54
CA ASN A 184 19.71 -11.53 -1.85
C ASN A 184 19.72 -10.51 -0.69
N ALA A 185 19.70 -11.00 0.54
CA ALA A 185 19.61 -10.16 1.73
C ALA A 185 20.84 -9.26 1.95
N GLU A 186 22.01 -9.63 1.40
CA GLU A 186 23.23 -8.82 1.49
C GLU A 186 23.21 -7.64 0.50
N LEU A 187 22.54 -7.85 -0.65
CA LEU A 187 22.47 -6.87 -1.74
C LEU A 187 21.15 -6.08 -1.75
N ASN A 188 20.17 -6.49 -0.96
CA ASN A 188 18.81 -5.94 -0.92
C ASN A 188 18.12 -5.89 -2.30
N ARG A 189 18.41 -6.83 -3.19
CA ARG A 189 17.87 -6.90 -4.55
C ARG A 189 17.66 -8.35 -5.01
N GLN A 190 16.84 -8.53 -6.03
CA GLN A 190 16.62 -9.85 -6.61
C GLN A 190 17.91 -10.42 -7.20
N ASP A 191 18.16 -11.69 -6.94
CA ASP A 191 19.30 -12.40 -7.49
C ASP A 191 18.91 -13.87 -7.74
N LYS A 192 19.09 -14.34 -8.97
CA LYS A 192 18.84 -15.74 -9.34
C LYS A 192 19.71 -16.75 -8.57
N ASN A 193 20.82 -16.28 -8.03
CA ASN A 193 21.75 -17.06 -7.22
C ASN A 193 21.61 -16.75 -5.71
N ALA A 194 20.54 -16.04 -5.31
CA ALA A 194 20.33 -15.70 -3.91
C ALA A 194 20.39 -16.98 -3.04
N LYS A 195 21.29 -16.96 -2.08
CA LYS A 195 21.40 -18.06 -1.12
C LYS A 195 20.15 -18.12 -0.27
N SER A 196 19.74 -19.32 0.05
CA SER A 196 18.69 -19.53 1.04
C SER A 196 19.10 -18.90 2.36
N LEU A 197 18.18 -18.19 3.00
CA LEU A 197 18.38 -17.66 4.33
C LEU A 197 18.38 -18.85 5.31
N ILE A 198 19.54 -19.19 5.85
CA ILE A 198 19.67 -20.22 6.88
C ILE A 198 19.49 -19.50 8.21
N TYR A 199 18.33 -19.68 8.82
CA TYR A 199 18.10 -19.25 10.19
C TYR A 199 17.93 -20.46 11.07
N SER A 200 18.85 -20.68 11.95
CA SER A 200 18.82 -21.80 12.89
C SER A 200 17.71 -21.67 13.94
N GLU A 201 17.05 -20.52 14.07
CA GLU A 201 16.07 -20.32 15.14
C GLU A 201 14.93 -19.37 14.79
N ALA A 202 14.76 -18.99 13.52
CA ALA A 202 14.37 -17.62 13.48
C ALA A 202 13.44 -17.19 12.38
N VAL A 203 12.86 -18.11 11.73
CA VAL A 203 11.73 -17.80 10.87
C VAL A 203 10.49 -17.56 11.70
N TYR A 204 10.63 -17.62 13.02
CA TYR A 204 9.52 -17.40 13.93
C TYR A 204 9.24 -15.97 14.16
N TRP A 205 8.00 -15.72 14.32
CA TRP A 205 7.48 -14.59 15.01
C TRP A 205 7.82 -14.70 16.50
N THR A 206 9.04 -14.34 16.85
CA THR A 206 9.47 -14.24 18.24
C THR A 206 9.46 -12.78 18.68
N ASP A 207 9.24 -12.55 19.98
CA ASP A 207 9.49 -11.25 20.56
C ASP A 207 11.01 -10.95 20.65
N SER A 208 11.36 -9.76 21.10
CA SER A 208 12.75 -9.34 21.28
C SER A 208 13.57 -10.18 22.24
N ASN A 209 12.92 -11.02 23.05
CA ASN A 209 13.53 -11.95 24.00
C ASN A 209 13.63 -13.37 23.46
N GLY A 210 13.29 -13.59 22.19
CA GLY A 210 13.28 -14.91 21.57
C GLY A 210 12.10 -15.80 21.95
N LYS A 211 11.08 -15.24 22.65
CA LYS A 211 9.89 -15.98 23.03
C LYS A 211 8.95 -16.12 21.83
N LEU A 212 8.58 -17.35 21.53
CA LEU A 212 7.66 -17.68 20.46
C LEU A 212 6.29 -17.00 20.66
N LEU A 213 5.80 -16.30 19.65
CA LEU A 213 4.49 -15.68 19.67
C LEU A 213 3.44 -16.69 19.20
N ILE A 214 2.96 -17.51 20.11
CA ILE A 214 2.04 -18.63 19.86
C ILE A 214 0.77 -18.22 19.13
N LYS A 215 0.34 -16.95 19.28
CA LYS A 215 -0.84 -16.42 18.59
C LYS A 215 -0.80 -16.60 17.06
N TYR A 216 0.39 -16.68 16.49
CA TYR A 216 0.55 -16.84 15.05
C TYR A 216 0.33 -18.26 14.54
N GLY A 217 0.24 -19.21 15.44
CA GLY A 217 0.11 -20.60 15.05
C GLY A 217 -1.27 -21.21 15.19
N THR A 218 -2.22 -20.45 15.72
CA THR A 218 -3.51 -21.01 16.12
C THR A 218 -4.63 -20.66 15.17
N SER A 219 -4.49 -19.57 14.42
CA SER A 219 -5.54 -19.05 13.58
C SER A 219 -5.08 -19.00 12.13
N TYR A 220 -5.76 -19.72 11.29
CA TYR A 220 -5.44 -19.85 9.92
C TYR A 220 -6.68 -19.60 9.06
N PRO A 221 -6.61 -18.88 8.00
CA PRO A 221 -5.44 -18.28 7.37
C PRO A 221 -5.12 -16.91 7.98
N THR A 222 -3.99 -16.75 8.58
CA THR A 222 -3.59 -15.48 9.17
C THR A 222 -2.31 -14.98 8.54
N ASN A 223 -2.33 -13.76 8.05
CA ASN A 223 -1.10 -13.06 7.68
C ASN A 223 -0.43 -12.60 8.97
N VAL A 224 0.67 -13.25 9.31
CA VAL A 224 1.40 -13.03 10.56
C VAL A 224 2.76 -12.37 10.32
N TYR A 225 2.99 -11.87 9.12
CA TYR A 225 4.17 -11.13 8.76
C TYR A 225 4.14 -9.74 9.41
N ASP A 226 4.96 -9.55 10.41
CA ASP A 226 5.13 -8.31 11.16
C ASP A 226 6.58 -8.13 11.63
N ASN A 227 6.88 -7.04 12.31
CA ASN A 227 8.22 -6.69 12.78
C ASN A 227 8.82 -7.62 13.87
N ASN A 228 8.06 -8.59 14.36
CA ASN A 228 8.58 -9.64 15.24
C ASN A 228 9.12 -10.84 14.44
N SER A 229 8.88 -10.87 13.13
CA SER A 229 9.43 -11.90 12.25
C SER A 229 10.83 -11.51 11.79
N LEU A 230 11.78 -12.43 11.84
CA LEU A 230 13.11 -12.18 11.27
C LEU A 230 13.13 -12.09 9.74
N LEU A 231 12.05 -12.50 9.10
CA LEU A 231 11.86 -12.28 7.66
C LEU A 231 11.45 -10.84 7.35
N TYR A 232 11.02 -10.07 8.35
CA TYR A 232 10.53 -8.72 8.17
C TYR A 232 11.64 -7.77 7.70
N ALA A 233 12.73 -7.69 8.45
CA ALA A 233 13.81 -6.75 8.15
C ALA A 233 14.40 -6.91 6.74
N PRO A 234 14.74 -8.10 6.24
CA PRO A 234 15.24 -8.26 4.87
C PRO A 234 14.25 -7.83 3.79
N VAL A 235 12.95 -8.04 4.00
CA VAL A 235 11.90 -7.60 3.06
C VAL A 235 11.75 -6.09 3.10
N GLN A 236 11.83 -5.47 4.29
CA GLN A 236 11.78 -4.01 4.42
C GLN A 236 13.04 -3.34 3.88
N ASN A 237 14.20 -3.96 3.99
CA ASN A 237 15.42 -3.48 3.35
C ASN A 237 15.29 -3.50 1.82
N TYR A 238 14.69 -4.55 1.25
CA TYR A 238 14.37 -4.60 -0.17
C TYR A 238 13.38 -3.51 -0.59
N ARG A 239 12.32 -3.28 0.19
CA ARG A 239 11.40 -2.16 -0.02
C ARG A 239 12.14 -0.82 -0.02
N THR A 240 13.04 -0.61 0.92
CA THR A 240 13.86 0.60 1.03
C THR A 240 14.74 0.78 -0.20
N TYR A 241 15.36 -0.28 -0.69
CA TYR A 241 16.10 -0.27 -1.95
C TYR A 241 15.23 0.19 -3.14
N LEU A 242 14.03 -0.40 -3.30
CA LEU A 242 13.12 0.00 -4.38
C LEU A 242 12.71 1.48 -4.26
N LYS A 243 12.53 2.00 -3.05
CA LYS A 243 12.19 3.40 -2.82
C LYS A 243 13.33 4.35 -3.10
N ASN A 244 14.47 4.08 -2.53
CA ASN A 244 15.57 5.04 -2.49
C ASN A 244 16.45 4.98 -3.73
N GLU A 245 16.74 3.76 -4.22
CA GLU A 245 17.64 3.58 -5.37
C GLU A 245 16.88 3.62 -6.70
N LEU A 246 15.65 3.07 -6.73
CA LEU A 246 14.85 3.05 -7.95
C LEU A 246 13.77 4.14 -7.98
N GLY A 247 13.66 4.98 -6.96
CA GLY A 247 12.72 6.10 -6.91
C GLY A 247 11.23 5.70 -6.86
N LYS A 248 10.92 4.46 -6.47
CA LYS A 248 9.53 3.93 -6.45
C LYS A 248 8.85 4.24 -5.11
N THR A 249 8.44 5.48 -4.94
CA THR A 249 7.97 6.03 -3.65
C THR A 249 6.71 5.38 -3.11
N SER A 250 5.82 4.88 -3.99
CA SER A 250 4.56 4.24 -3.61
C SER A 250 4.71 2.77 -3.21
N VAL A 251 5.89 2.18 -3.42
CA VAL A 251 6.07 0.74 -3.23
C VAL A 251 5.95 0.35 -1.76
N ASP A 252 5.22 -0.73 -1.52
CA ASP A 252 5.27 -1.50 -0.28
C ASP A 252 5.74 -2.93 -0.56
N ALA A 253 6.29 -3.62 0.45
CA ALA A 253 6.77 -4.99 0.28
C ALA A 253 6.41 -5.88 1.47
N ARG A 254 6.01 -7.09 1.17
CA ARG A 254 5.59 -8.12 2.14
C ARG A 254 5.85 -9.51 1.58
N LEU A 255 5.58 -10.55 2.33
CA LEU A 255 5.55 -11.92 1.83
C LEU A 255 4.15 -12.28 1.30
N ILE A 256 4.10 -13.28 0.42
CA ILE A 256 2.84 -13.80 -0.11
C ILE A 256 2.06 -14.54 0.97
N THR A 257 0.74 -14.42 0.94
CA THR A 257 -0.15 -15.08 1.89
C THR A 257 -0.71 -16.40 1.33
N TYR A 258 -1.28 -17.17 2.21
CA TYR A 258 -1.99 -18.40 1.88
C TYR A 258 -3.19 -18.15 0.93
N GLU A 259 -3.96 -17.11 1.18
CA GLU A 259 -5.12 -16.76 0.38
C GLU A 259 -4.71 -16.38 -1.05
N GLU A 260 -3.61 -15.67 -1.18
CA GLU A 260 -3.05 -15.30 -2.47
C GLU A 260 -2.57 -16.53 -3.23
N LEU A 261 -1.87 -17.44 -2.57
CA LEU A 261 -1.47 -18.72 -3.17
C LEU A 261 -2.69 -19.54 -3.60
N THR A 262 -3.75 -19.56 -2.79
CA THR A 262 -5.01 -20.23 -3.13
C THR A 262 -5.64 -19.58 -4.38
N SER A 263 -5.66 -18.27 -4.43
CA SER A 263 -6.18 -17.51 -5.59
C SER A 263 -5.36 -17.75 -6.86
N LEU A 264 -4.09 -18.07 -6.72
CA LEU A 264 -3.19 -18.44 -7.82
C LEU A 264 -3.33 -19.91 -8.25
N GLY A 265 -4.16 -20.70 -7.58
CA GLY A 265 -4.43 -22.11 -7.93
C GLY A 265 -3.68 -23.14 -7.08
N CYS A 266 -3.03 -22.74 -5.99
CA CYS A 266 -2.49 -23.70 -5.03
C CYS A 266 -3.63 -24.41 -4.29
N ASN A 267 -3.55 -25.76 -4.18
CA ASN A 267 -4.48 -26.57 -3.40
C ASN A 267 -3.87 -26.86 -2.02
N MET A 268 -4.49 -26.26 -1.01
CA MET A 268 -3.99 -26.36 0.36
C MET A 268 -4.30 -27.69 1.04
N ASN A 269 -5.37 -28.37 0.62
CA ASN A 269 -5.71 -29.68 1.15
C ASN A 269 -4.74 -30.76 0.65
N GLU A 270 -4.22 -30.59 -0.56
CA GLU A 270 -3.26 -31.48 -1.17
C GLU A 270 -1.80 -31.03 -0.94
N ASN A 271 -1.59 -29.92 -0.23
CA ASN A 271 -0.30 -29.28 -0.06
C ASN A 271 0.46 -29.12 -1.41
N SER A 272 -0.22 -28.64 -2.42
CA SER A 272 0.29 -28.60 -3.78
C SER A 272 -0.02 -27.27 -4.49
N CYS A 273 0.99 -26.72 -5.15
CA CYS A 273 0.86 -25.60 -6.09
C CYS A 273 0.98 -26.05 -7.56
N LYS A 274 0.95 -27.35 -7.85
CA LYS A 274 1.13 -27.87 -9.23
C LYS A 274 0.04 -27.41 -10.20
N SER A 275 -1.13 -27.05 -9.70
CA SER A 275 -2.22 -26.48 -10.50
C SER A 275 -2.10 -24.95 -10.69
N ALA A 276 -1.21 -24.31 -9.95
CA ALA A 276 -0.87 -22.90 -10.15
C ALA A 276 0.10 -22.74 -11.33
N PRO A 277 0.24 -21.55 -11.90
CA PRO A 277 1.26 -21.27 -12.91
C PRO A 277 2.68 -21.60 -12.40
N SER A 278 3.53 -22.13 -13.28
CA SER A 278 4.86 -22.60 -12.89
C SER A 278 5.77 -21.54 -12.27
N TRP A 279 5.56 -20.28 -12.61
CA TRP A 279 6.28 -19.17 -12.00
C TRP A 279 5.99 -19.00 -10.50
N VAL A 280 4.86 -19.49 -9.99
CA VAL A 280 4.53 -19.45 -8.55
C VAL A 280 5.53 -20.29 -7.76
N TYR A 281 5.94 -21.44 -8.27
CA TYR A 281 6.83 -22.38 -7.60
C TYR A 281 8.20 -22.55 -8.29
N SER A 282 8.68 -21.48 -8.93
CA SER A 282 9.98 -21.48 -9.63
C SER A 282 11.19 -21.41 -8.70
N THR A 283 10.98 -21.10 -7.41
CA THR A 283 12.02 -21.05 -6.38
C THR A 283 11.47 -21.58 -5.04
N ASN A 284 12.38 -21.86 -4.09
CA ASN A 284 11.98 -22.17 -2.71
C ASN A 284 11.88 -20.87 -1.90
N TYR A 285 10.76 -20.63 -1.22
CA TYR A 285 10.61 -19.40 -0.44
C TYR A 285 9.57 -19.50 0.67
N TRP A 286 9.77 -18.69 1.71
CA TRP A 286 8.86 -18.54 2.82
C TRP A 286 7.61 -17.72 2.44
N THR A 287 6.48 -18.05 3.09
CA THR A 287 5.24 -17.27 2.99
C THR A 287 5.01 -16.43 4.25
N ALA A 288 4.02 -15.53 4.19
CA ALA A 288 3.55 -14.78 5.36
C ALA A 288 2.65 -15.60 6.29
N SER A 289 2.32 -16.84 5.96
CA SER A 289 1.28 -17.59 6.67
C SER A 289 1.86 -18.69 7.53
N ALA A 290 1.48 -18.69 8.80
CA ALA A 290 1.79 -19.80 9.69
C ALA A 290 0.93 -21.03 9.33
N PHE A 291 1.46 -22.21 9.56
CA PHE A 291 0.71 -23.46 9.55
C PHE A 291 0.17 -23.77 10.95
N ASN A 292 1.00 -23.57 11.96
CA ASN A 292 0.66 -23.71 13.39
C ASN A 292 1.65 -22.89 14.23
N GLY A 293 1.60 -22.96 15.54
CA GLY A 293 2.46 -22.22 16.46
C GLY A 293 3.96 -22.44 16.29
N TYR A 294 4.37 -23.43 15.50
CA TYR A 294 5.78 -23.83 15.35
C TYR A 294 6.25 -23.89 13.90
N ASN A 295 5.34 -23.84 12.94
CA ASN A 295 5.64 -24.05 11.54
C ASN A 295 5.10 -22.93 10.68
N ILE A 296 5.89 -22.51 9.71
CA ILE A 296 5.53 -21.53 8.68
C ILE A 296 5.38 -22.28 7.36
N ARG A 297 4.40 -21.85 6.56
CA ARG A 297 4.23 -22.38 5.22
C ARG A 297 5.31 -21.86 4.28
N TYR A 298 5.71 -22.70 3.35
CA TYR A 298 6.64 -22.35 2.29
C TYR A 298 6.22 -22.99 0.97
N VAL A 299 6.67 -22.39 -0.12
CA VAL A 299 6.55 -22.94 -1.46
C VAL A 299 7.87 -23.60 -1.83
N HIS A 300 7.80 -24.85 -2.28
CA HIS A 300 8.96 -25.60 -2.73
C HIS A 300 9.06 -25.58 -4.25
N LEU A 301 10.29 -25.51 -4.77
CA LEU A 301 10.57 -25.74 -6.18
C LEU A 301 9.99 -27.12 -6.61
N GLY A 302 9.21 -27.10 -7.68
CA GLY A 302 8.49 -28.30 -8.13
C GLY A 302 7.06 -28.40 -7.61
N GLY A 303 6.56 -27.38 -6.90
CA GLY A 303 5.14 -27.19 -6.65
C GLY A 303 4.61 -27.85 -5.40
N THR A 304 5.43 -28.27 -4.46
CA THR A 304 4.95 -28.68 -3.14
C THR A 304 4.75 -27.43 -2.26
N LEU A 305 3.60 -27.36 -1.59
CA LEU A 305 3.35 -26.41 -0.53
C LEU A 305 3.62 -27.11 0.79
N GLY A 306 4.75 -26.79 1.39
CA GLY A 306 5.17 -27.40 2.65
C GLY A 306 4.92 -26.51 3.86
N TYR A 307 5.14 -27.10 5.02
CA TYR A 307 5.28 -26.37 6.27
C TYR A 307 6.47 -26.94 7.03
N TYR A 308 7.24 -26.08 7.65
CA TYR A 308 8.44 -26.52 8.34
C TYR A 308 8.71 -25.63 9.55
N ASN A 309 9.46 -26.19 10.49
CA ASN A 309 10.02 -25.42 11.58
C ASN A 309 11.29 -24.67 11.10
N THR A 310 11.91 -23.94 11.96
CA THR A 310 12.92 -22.92 11.76
C THR A 310 14.27 -23.36 11.22
N PHE A 311 14.52 -24.63 11.05
CA PHE A 311 15.85 -25.11 10.65
C PHE A 311 16.07 -25.19 9.14
N LEU A 312 15.04 -24.90 8.36
CA LEU A 312 15.15 -24.93 6.91
C LEU A 312 15.51 -23.55 6.36
N GLY A 313 16.62 -23.47 5.65
CA GLY A 313 16.98 -22.28 4.90
C GLY A 313 16.19 -22.20 3.59
N LEU A 314 15.35 -21.18 3.46
CA LEU A 314 14.58 -20.90 2.24
C LEU A 314 14.80 -19.46 1.80
N GLY A 315 14.44 -19.17 0.58
CA GLY A 315 14.55 -17.82 0.02
C GLY A 315 13.47 -16.87 0.53
N LEU A 316 13.68 -15.60 0.23
CA LEU A 316 12.70 -14.54 0.39
C LEU A 316 12.25 -14.08 -0.99
N ARG A 317 10.96 -14.23 -1.26
CA ARG A 317 10.35 -13.84 -2.52
C ARG A 317 9.21 -12.87 -2.24
N PRO A 318 9.49 -11.56 -2.19
CA PRO A 318 8.49 -10.58 -1.79
C PRO A 318 7.36 -10.40 -2.79
N VAL A 319 6.20 -10.07 -2.29
CA VAL A 319 5.14 -9.39 -3.03
C VAL A 319 5.32 -7.90 -2.81
N ILE A 320 5.32 -7.14 -3.88
CA ILE A 320 5.22 -5.67 -3.80
C ILE A 320 3.81 -5.22 -4.16
N THR A 321 3.37 -4.14 -3.51
CA THR A 321 2.24 -3.33 -3.94
C THR A 321 2.79 -2.01 -4.46
N ILE A 322 2.49 -1.64 -5.70
CA ILE A 322 3.03 -0.43 -6.33
C ILE A 322 1.96 0.28 -7.15
N SER A 323 1.99 1.60 -7.17
CA SER A 323 1.13 2.39 -8.04
C SER A 323 1.46 2.15 -9.51
N LYS A 324 0.44 1.97 -10.33
CA LYS A 324 0.61 1.87 -11.78
C LYS A 324 1.19 3.12 -12.43
N SER A 325 1.15 4.26 -11.74
CA SER A 325 1.79 5.49 -12.18
C SER A 325 3.33 5.44 -12.12
N GLU A 326 3.86 4.42 -11.44
CA GLU A 326 5.31 4.22 -11.29
C GLU A 326 5.84 3.04 -12.11
N LEU A 327 4.98 2.40 -12.94
CA LEU A 327 5.30 1.27 -13.80
C LEU A 327 5.71 1.66 -15.23
#